data_ad14d71dac9230b1f34616bf55f88d96
#
_entry.id   ad14d71dac9230b1f34616bf55f88d96
#
_cell.length_a   1.000
_cell.length_b   1.000
_cell.length_c   1.000
_cell.angle_alpha   90.00
_cell.angle_beta   90.00
_cell.angle_gamma   90.00
#
_symmetry.space_group_name_H-M   'P 1'
#
loop_
_entity.id
_entity.type
_entity.pdbx_description
1 polymer ?
#
loop_
_entity_poly.entity_id
_entity_poly.type
_entity_poly.pdbx_seq_one_letter_code
_entity_poly.pdbx_strand_id
1 'polypeptide(L)'
;MNAIRSHSISSRGLGLLMAGVLSCVPLFAQEGEARLYGQFTSGEFRTPSEASQLWTAGAEAGATVDKNGLEFNGHFGFEFNYGNNMMGSMFTSPGYYPIDILEFTPGPKTKQTYAIDGGVAWHNRSRWTPSVQVAFKGVNYAKRKDLRYTTYRQEANVEPAIRYDGDLFHFGLGYLFEKTSEFVQAEQIGSATADSYYAFLDKGMRFGTMQVWNGSGTHLAESGVDRLPVQEISHGANLMLGLGPVEAQGTYRYYNGIVGEKGYTWFRFPSHKIEVSLQWTHNTGAGEHIVRAEYSWKDRKTFETVLDRETYGGVTVPVIYGSNIIYGSREMEAGPSWEFTSEKGWSMEARLTVDHSATRITLMYPYLYYEESTHMKLEASSSVPLGRFILSARLGASDLLGDRSHSVEKDETNLGITSVPTHLKDWWDMESEITDAPQIWWRLGLRYTFAGKLPFFLEASFKGTKAFKVEHLPGSFRQTSQLSFGYSF
;
A
#
# COMPACT_ATOMS: atom_id res chain seq x y z
N MET A 1 26.92 -22.68 8.55
CA MET A 1 27.41 -22.55 7.15
C MET A 1 26.57 -23.48 6.28
N ASN A 2 25.43 -23.03 5.81
CA ASN A 2 24.67 -23.68 4.73
C ASN A 2 24.16 -22.57 3.84
N ALA A 3 24.79 -22.43 2.68
CA ALA A 3 24.44 -21.46 1.66
C ALA A 3 23.07 -21.85 1.06
N ILE A 4 22.05 -21.08 1.35
CA ILE A 4 20.78 -21.11 0.61
C ILE A 4 21.08 -20.52 -0.77
N ARG A 5 21.23 -21.38 -1.77
CA ARG A 5 21.30 -20.97 -3.17
C ARG A 5 19.99 -20.28 -3.52
N SER A 6 20.06 -19.00 -3.84
CA SER A 6 18.98 -18.27 -4.46
C SER A 6 18.71 -18.87 -5.84
N HIS A 7 17.69 -19.71 -5.96
CA HIS A 7 17.19 -20.12 -7.27
C HIS A 7 16.48 -18.92 -7.89
N SER A 8 17.16 -18.24 -8.78
CA SER A 8 16.50 -17.36 -9.74
C SER A 8 15.58 -18.23 -10.59
N ILE A 9 14.27 -18.05 -10.45
CA ILE A 9 13.30 -18.67 -11.35
C ILE A 9 13.65 -18.16 -12.75
N SER A 10 14.06 -19.07 -13.63
CA SER A 10 14.40 -18.73 -15.00
C SER A 10 13.15 -18.23 -15.72
N SER A 11 13.31 -17.31 -16.66
CA SER A 11 12.20 -16.79 -17.50
C SER A 11 11.36 -17.90 -18.18
N ARG A 12 11.94 -19.09 -18.35
CA ARG A 12 11.22 -20.29 -18.83
C ARG A 12 10.29 -20.91 -17.77
N GLY A 13 10.64 -20.86 -16.46
CA GLY A 13 9.79 -21.33 -15.38
C GLY A 13 8.56 -20.43 -15.18
N LEU A 14 8.72 -19.13 -15.36
CA LEU A 14 7.62 -18.16 -15.27
C LEU A 14 6.60 -18.37 -16.40
N GLY A 15 7.07 -18.61 -17.64
CA GLY A 15 6.22 -18.89 -18.78
C GLY A 15 5.42 -20.19 -18.64
N LEU A 16 5.98 -21.23 -18.02
CA LEU A 16 5.29 -22.50 -17.76
C LEU A 16 4.25 -22.39 -16.62
N LEU A 17 4.53 -21.64 -15.57
CA LEU A 17 3.58 -21.34 -14.49
C LEU A 17 2.40 -20.51 -15.02
N MET A 18 2.67 -19.50 -15.85
CA MET A 18 1.63 -18.67 -16.49
C MET A 18 0.77 -19.48 -17.46
N ALA A 19 1.37 -20.36 -18.26
CA ALA A 19 0.61 -21.25 -19.15
C ALA A 19 -0.25 -22.25 -18.35
N GLY A 20 0.23 -22.73 -17.21
CA GLY A 20 -0.51 -23.61 -16.31
C GLY A 20 -1.73 -22.93 -15.67
N VAL A 21 -1.58 -21.71 -15.17
CA VAL A 21 -2.68 -20.94 -14.57
C VAL A 21 -3.74 -20.60 -15.64
N LEU A 22 -3.32 -20.12 -16.81
CA LEU A 22 -4.23 -19.80 -17.93
C LEU A 22 -4.96 -21.03 -18.49
N SER A 23 -4.43 -22.23 -18.32
CA SER A 23 -5.05 -23.46 -18.85
C SER A 23 -5.96 -24.19 -17.85
N CYS A 24 -5.79 -24.00 -16.54
CA CYS A 24 -6.54 -24.72 -15.52
C CYS A 24 -7.80 -23.99 -15.01
N VAL A 25 -7.81 -22.68 -15.04
CA VAL A 25 -8.92 -21.85 -14.49
C VAL A 25 -10.25 -22.03 -15.26
N PRO A 26 -10.28 -22.12 -16.60
CA PRO A 26 -11.54 -22.19 -17.34
C PRO A 26 -12.30 -23.51 -17.24
N LEU A 27 -11.73 -24.57 -16.68
CA LEU A 27 -12.37 -25.89 -16.68
C LEU A 27 -13.54 -26.04 -15.69
N PHE A 28 -13.63 -25.15 -14.68
CA PHE A 28 -14.61 -25.27 -13.60
C PHE A 28 -15.29 -23.93 -13.23
N ALA A 29 -14.78 -22.80 -13.72
CA ALA A 29 -15.30 -21.48 -13.38
C ALA A 29 -16.57 -21.14 -14.18
N GLN A 30 -17.53 -20.49 -13.52
CA GLN A 30 -18.77 -20.00 -14.16
C GLN A 30 -18.54 -18.58 -14.70
N GLU A 31 -17.78 -17.77 -13.98
CA GLU A 31 -17.39 -16.43 -14.39
C GLU A 31 -15.95 -16.18 -13.96
N GLY A 32 -15.18 -15.56 -14.83
CA GLY A 32 -13.80 -15.22 -14.53
C GLY A 32 -13.11 -14.40 -15.61
N GLU A 33 -11.97 -13.85 -15.23
CA GLU A 33 -11.09 -13.11 -16.14
C GLU A 33 -9.64 -13.48 -15.84
N ALA A 34 -8.84 -13.60 -16.91
CA ALA A 34 -7.40 -13.72 -16.81
C ALA A 34 -6.74 -12.72 -17.74
N ARG A 35 -5.70 -12.02 -17.29
CA ARG A 35 -4.99 -11.01 -18.08
C ARG A 35 -3.49 -10.99 -17.82
N LEU A 36 -2.76 -10.62 -18.85
CA LEU A 36 -1.36 -10.23 -18.83
C LEU A 36 -1.27 -8.75 -19.16
N TYR A 37 -0.38 -8.03 -18.49
CA TYR A 37 -0.20 -6.62 -18.79
C TYR A 37 1.26 -6.19 -18.72
N GLY A 38 1.58 -5.16 -19.50
CA GLY A 38 2.81 -4.40 -19.42
C GLY A 38 2.52 -2.92 -19.21
N GLN A 39 3.30 -2.27 -18.37
CA GLN A 39 3.14 -0.86 -18.06
C GLN A 39 4.49 -0.15 -18.07
N PHE A 40 4.50 1.07 -18.55
CA PHE A 40 5.63 1.98 -18.48
C PHE A 40 5.21 3.31 -17.86
N THR A 41 5.91 3.71 -16.79
CA THR A 41 5.71 4.98 -16.11
C THR A 41 6.98 5.82 -16.24
N SER A 42 6.84 7.10 -16.55
CA SER A 42 7.96 8.05 -16.61
C SER A 42 7.52 9.45 -16.21
N GLY A 43 8.50 10.26 -15.81
CA GLY A 43 8.31 11.66 -15.45
C GLY A 43 8.94 12.03 -14.12
N GLU A 44 9.13 13.32 -13.92
CA GLU A 44 9.88 13.88 -12.82
C GLU A 44 8.99 14.48 -11.69
N PHE A 45 7.67 14.40 -11.81
CA PHE A 45 6.77 14.63 -10.67
C PHE A 45 6.77 13.39 -9.80
N ARG A 46 7.75 13.28 -8.91
CA ARG A 46 8.05 12.09 -8.10
C ARG A 46 8.90 12.42 -6.89
N THR A 47 8.76 11.61 -5.85
CA THR A 47 9.66 11.63 -4.69
C THR A 47 10.97 10.88 -4.98
N PRO A 48 12.01 11.01 -4.13
CA PRO A 48 13.24 10.22 -4.24
C PRO A 48 13.03 8.71 -4.20
N SER A 49 11.99 8.24 -3.51
CA SER A 49 11.64 6.81 -3.40
C SER A 49 10.98 6.25 -4.65
N GLU A 50 10.54 7.09 -5.57
CA GLU A 50 9.89 6.70 -6.81
C GLU A 50 10.87 6.68 -7.98
N ALA A 51 10.63 5.79 -8.93
CA ALA A 51 11.46 5.68 -10.13
C ALA A 51 11.19 6.83 -11.12
N SER A 52 12.24 7.36 -11.74
CA SER A 52 12.09 8.26 -12.90
C SER A 52 11.54 7.53 -14.13
N GLN A 53 11.88 6.24 -14.25
CA GLN A 53 11.34 5.31 -15.23
C GLN A 53 11.04 3.98 -14.55
N LEU A 54 9.81 3.51 -14.67
CA LEU A 54 9.33 2.26 -14.07
C LEU A 54 8.73 1.37 -15.16
N TRP A 55 9.27 0.16 -15.28
CA TRP A 55 8.72 -0.91 -16.08
C TRP A 55 7.99 -1.90 -15.19
N THR A 56 6.77 -2.22 -15.55
CA THR A 56 5.94 -3.20 -14.83
C THR A 56 5.47 -4.27 -15.81
N ALA A 57 5.53 -5.52 -15.39
CA ALA A 57 4.89 -6.64 -16.08
C ALA A 57 4.10 -7.45 -15.06
N GLY A 58 2.88 -7.84 -15.40
CA GLY A 58 2.03 -8.56 -14.47
C GLY A 58 1.10 -9.55 -15.12
N ALA A 59 0.58 -10.44 -14.29
CA ALA A 59 -0.44 -11.42 -14.63
C ALA A 59 -1.46 -11.47 -13.50
N GLU A 60 -2.73 -11.51 -13.84
CA GLU A 60 -3.83 -11.63 -12.91
C GLU A 60 -4.83 -12.66 -13.44
N ALA A 61 -5.44 -13.42 -12.55
CA ALA A 61 -6.53 -14.33 -12.86
C ALA A 61 -7.46 -14.42 -11.67
N GLY A 62 -8.76 -14.34 -11.92
CA GLY A 62 -9.78 -14.49 -10.90
C GLY A 62 -10.98 -15.25 -11.43
N ALA A 63 -11.64 -16.00 -10.56
CA ALA A 63 -12.81 -16.80 -10.93
C ALA A 63 -13.75 -17.00 -9.74
N THR A 64 -15.03 -17.19 -10.06
CA THR A 64 -16.06 -17.59 -9.12
C THR A 64 -16.72 -18.88 -9.61
N VAL A 65 -17.03 -19.79 -8.68
CA VAL A 65 -17.67 -21.08 -8.94
C VAL A 65 -18.76 -21.33 -7.92
N ASP A 66 -19.98 -21.51 -8.38
CA ASP A 66 -21.10 -22.00 -7.56
C ASP A 66 -21.26 -23.51 -7.69
N LYS A 67 -21.23 -24.22 -6.56
CA LYS A 67 -21.45 -25.67 -6.55
C LYS A 67 -22.18 -26.09 -5.29
N ASN A 68 -23.39 -26.65 -5.48
CA ASN A 68 -24.20 -27.22 -4.38
C ASN A 68 -24.50 -26.24 -3.24
N GLY A 69 -24.71 -24.96 -3.53
CA GLY A 69 -24.94 -23.91 -2.54
C GLY A 69 -23.67 -23.43 -1.83
N LEU A 70 -22.49 -23.80 -2.33
CA LEU A 70 -21.20 -23.21 -1.96
C LEU A 70 -20.72 -22.35 -3.11
N GLU A 71 -20.49 -21.08 -2.83
CA GLU A 71 -19.82 -20.15 -3.71
C GLU A 71 -18.33 -20.10 -3.33
N PHE A 72 -17.48 -20.39 -4.29
CA PHE A 72 -16.03 -20.29 -4.16
C PHE A 72 -15.56 -19.13 -5.03
N ASN A 73 -14.78 -18.24 -4.49
CA ASN A 73 -14.04 -17.24 -5.26
C ASN A 73 -12.54 -17.43 -5.06
N GLY A 74 -11.77 -17.00 -6.04
CA GLY A 74 -10.32 -17.02 -5.96
C GLY A 74 -9.69 -16.03 -6.93
N HIS A 75 -8.61 -15.40 -6.49
CA HIS A 75 -7.83 -14.49 -7.30
C HIS A 75 -6.34 -14.76 -7.08
N PHE A 76 -5.58 -14.66 -8.15
CA PHE A 76 -4.13 -14.71 -8.19
C PHE A 76 -3.58 -13.49 -8.91
N GLY A 77 -2.59 -12.84 -8.34
CA GLY A 77 -1.86 -11.72 -8.94
C GLY A 77 -0.35 -11.92 -8.85
N PHE A 78 0.35 -11.61 -9.91
CA PHE A 78 1.80 -11.48 -9.96
C PHE A 78 2.17 -10.16 -10.62
N GLU A 79 3.11 -9.44 -10.02
CA GLU A 79 3.64 -8.21 -10.57
C GLU A 79 5.16 -8.16 -10.39
N PHE A 80 5.86 -7.78 -11.44
CA PHE A 80 7.29 -7.47 -11.46
C PHE A 80 7.50 -6.02 -11.87
N ASN A 81 8.23 -5.27 -11.03
CA ASN A 81 8.61 -3.89 -11.26
C ASN A 81 10.12 -3.75 -11.35
N TYR A 82 10.57 -2.96 -12.30
CA TYR A 82 11.95 -2.50 -12.42
C TYR A 82 11.99 -1.00 -12.56
N GLY A 83 12.52 -0.33 -11.56
CA GLY A 83 12.60 1.14 -11.49
C GLY A 83 14.03 1.64 -11.51
N ASN A 84 14.28 2.73 -12.25
CA ASN A 84 15.56 3.41 -12.33
C ASN A 84 15.60 4.64 -11.42
N ASN A 85 16.82 4.96 -10.95
CA ASN A 85 17.12 6.18 -10.22
C ASN A 85 16.30 6.34 -8.93
N MET A 86 16.19 5.26 -8.16
CA MET A 86 15.46 5.21 -6.89
C MET A 86 16.43 5.23 -5.73
N MET A 87 16.08 5.94 -4.66
CA MET A 87 16.72 5.94 -3.35
C MET A 87 15.66 6.06 -2.26
N GLY A 88 16.02 6.28 -1.02
CA GLY A 88 15.05 6.46 0.07
C GLY A 88 14.67 5.16 0.74
N SER A 89 13.41 4.95 1.03
CA SER A 89 12.94 3.83 1.84
C SER A 89 13.51 2.48 1.39
N MET A 90 13.97 1.71 2.37
CA MET A 90 14.36 0.32 2.19
C MET A 90 13.19 -0.64 2.42
N PHE A 91 12.06 -0.17 2.94
CA PHE A 91 10.83 -0.95 3.04
C PHE A 91 10.10 -1.06 1.69
N THR A 92 9.28 -2.08 1.55
CA THR A 92 8.52 -2.36 0.32
C THR A 92 7.44 -1.33 0.04
N SER A 93 6.98 -0.61 1.07
CA SER A 93 5.93 0.40 1.01
C SER A 93 6.34 1.61 1.88
N PRO A 94 6.97 2.64 1.28
CA PRO A 94 7.34 3.86 1.99
C PRO A 94 6.15 4.48 2.71
N GLY A 95 6.34 4.95 3.95
CA GLY A 95 5.29 5.59 4.76
C GLY A 95 4.25 4.63 5.38
N TYR A 96 4.29 3.34 5.11
CA TYR A 96 3.37 2.38 5.73
C TYR A 96 3.59 2.28 7.24
N TYR A 97 4.83 2.17 7.68
CA TYR A 97 5.19 2.19 9.08
C TYR A 97 5.49 3.62 9.56
N PRO A 98 5.35 3.91 10.86
CA PRO A 98 5.67 5.24 11.41
C PRO A 98 7.18 5.51 11.49
N ILE A 99 7.98 4.49 11.30
CA ILE A 99 9.44 4.56 11.20
C ILE A 99 9.85 4.06 9.82
N ASP A 100 10.96 4.54 9.30
CA ASP A 100 11.52 4.09 8.03
C ASP A 100 13.03 3.92 8.15
N ILE A 101 13.61 3.24 7.20
CA ILE A 101 15.06 3.20 7.03
C ILE A 101 15.39 3.64 5.61
N LEU A 102 16.15 4.72 5.52
CA LEU A 102 16.42 5.44 4.27
C LEU A 102 17.86 5.21 3.84
N GLU A 103 18.06 4.98 2.55
CA GLU A 103 19.36 4.98 1.90
C GLU A 103 19.45 6.09 0.86
N PHE A 104 20.68 6.56 0.57
CA PHE A 104 20.91 7.81 -0.13
C PHE A 104 21.56 7.67 -1.51
N THR A 105 21.83 6.47 -1.94
CA THR A 105 22.51 6.23 -3.23
C THR A 105 21.50 5.89 -4.33
N PRO A 106 21.32 6.74 -5.36
CA PRO A 106 20.41 6.43 -6.46
C PRO A 106 20.82 5.16 -7.20
N GLY A 107 19.85 4.31 -7.52
CA GLY A 107 20.12 3.08 -8.26
C GLY A 107 18.88 2.36 -8.76
N PRO A 108 19.05 1.30 -9.55
CA PRO A 108 17.93 0.48 -9.96
C PRO A 108 17.41 -0.37 -8.80
N LYS A 109 16.10 -0.43 -8.68
CA LYS A 109 15.41 -1.30 -7.72
C LYS A 109 14.40 -2.21 -8.45
N THR A 110 14.23 -3.40 -7.89
CA THR A 110 13.24 -4.37 -8.37
C THR A 110 12.24 -4.69 -7.28
N LYS A 111 10.97 -4.85 -7.65
CA LYS A 111 9.92 -5.30 -6.74
C LYS A 111 9.12 -6.43 -7.38
N GLN A 112 8.96 -7.53 -6.67
CA GLN A 112 8.12 -8.65 -7.07
C GLN A 112 7.01 -8.79 -6.05
N THR A 113 5.78 -8.86 -6.53
CA THR A 113 4.59 -9.02 -5.68
C THR A 113 3.84 -10.26 -6.13
N TYR A 114 3.47 -11.09 -5.18
CA TYR A 114 2.61 -12.25 -5.34
C TYR A 114 1.40 -12.05 -4.43
N ALA A 115 0.21 -12.14 -4.99
CA ALA A 115 -1.04 -12.05 -4.25
C ALA A 115 -1.90 -13.28 -4.56
N ILE A 116 -2.45 -13.88 -3.54
CA ILE A 116 -3.41 -14.98 -3.65
C ILE A 116 -4.49 -14.70 -2.63
N ASP A 117 -5.71 -14.64 -3.08
CA ASP A 117 -6.86 -14.55 -2.21
C ASP A 117 -7.97 -15.48 -2.66
N GLY A 118 -8.84 -15.83 -1.74
CA GLY A 118 -9.97 -16.67 -2.03
C GLY A 118 -10.88 -16.83 -0.84
N GLY A 119 -12.09 -17.29 -1.13
CA GLY A 119 -13.08 -17.48 -0.10
C GLY A 119 -14.12 -18.51 -0.46
N VAL A 120 -14.90 -18.83 0.56
CA VAL A 120 -16.07 -19.66 0.43
C VAL A 120 -17.24 -19.05 1.19
N ALA A 121 -18.39 -18.97 0.53
CA ALA A 121 -19.66 -18.62 1.16
C ALA A 121 -20.64 -19.80 1.02
N TRP A 122 -21.36 -20.11 2.09
CA TRP A 122 -22.33 -21.19 2.08
C TRP A 122 -23.75 -20.64 2.00
N HIS A 123 -24.31 -20.68 0.82
CA HIS A 123 -25.70 -20.32 0.51
C HIS A 123 -26.63 -21.53 0.78
N ASN A 124 -26.96 -21.73 2.04
CA ASN A 124 -27.98 -22.71 2.40
C ASN A 124 -29.37 -22.09 2.11
N ARG A 125 -30.41 -22.92 2.00
CA ARG A 125 -31.82 -22.45 1.93
C ARG A 125 -32.28 -21.64 3.15
N SER A 126 -31.42 -21.46 4.13
CA SER A 126 -31.57 -20.56 5.27
C SER A 126 -31.31 -19.12 4.88
N ARG A 127 -31.78 -18.17 5.68
CA ARG A 127 -31.46 -16.74 5.55
C ARG A 127 -30.05 -16.38 6.02
N TRP A 128 -29.28 -17.36 6.47
CA TRP A 128 -27.92 -17.18 6.99
C TRP A 128 -26.90 -17.70 6.02
N THR A 129 -25.93 -16.86 5.73
CA THR A 129 -24.79 -17.17 4.85
C THR A 129 -23.49 -16.99 5.63
N PRO A 130 -22.93 -18.05 6.22
CA PRO A 130 -21.57 -18.00 6.73
C PRO A 130 -20.57 -17.99 5.58
N SER A 131 -19.46 -17.27 5.77
CA SER A 131 -18.38 -17.17 4.82
C SER A 131 -17.02 -17.06 5.49
N VAL A 132 -15.98 -17.38 4.75
CA VAL A 132 -14.61 -17.15 5.14
C VAL A 132 -13.82 -16.64 3.93
N GLN A 133 -13.08 -15.56 4.10
CA GLN A 133 -12.12 -15.05 3.12
C GLN A 133 -10.72 -15.18 3.68
N VAL A 134 -9.76 -15.54 2.83
CA VAL A 134 -8.35 -15.60 3.15
C VAL A 134 -7.56 -14.88 2.07
N ALA A 135 -6.53 -14.14 2.45
CA ALA A 135 -5.63 -13.51 1.51
C ALA A 135 -4.19 -13.62 1.98
N PHE A 136 -3.29 -13.81 1.04
CA PHE A 136 -1.86 -13.80 1.26
C PHE A 136 -1.17 -12.93 0.21
N LYS A 137 -0.24 -12.08 0.67
CA LYS A 137 0.59 -11.26 -0.21
C LYS A 137 2.05 -11.37 0.21
N GLY A 138 2.90 -11.71 -0.75
CA GLY A 138 4.35 -11.75 -0.59
C GLY A 138 5.00 -10.70 -1.47
N VAL A 139 5.95 -9.94 -0.92
CA VAL A 139 6.71 -8.94 -1.66
C VAL A 139 8.20 -9.15 -1.45
N ASN A 140 8.95 -9.11 -2.54
CA ASN A 140 10.41 -9.06 -2.55
C ASN A 140 10.83 -7.75 -3.20
N TYR A 141 11.58 -6.92 -2.48
CA TYR A 141 12.08 -5.64 -2.93
C TYR A 141 13.59 -5.60 -2.80
N ALA A 142 14.30 -5.31 -3.87
CA ALA A 142 15.75 -5.42 -3.88
C ALA A 142 16.42 -4.26 -4.63
N LYS A 143 17.53 -3.80 -4.07
CA LYS A 143 18.50 -2.90 -4.71
C LYS A 143 19.83 -3.64 -4.92
N ARG A 144 20.38 -3.52 -6.11
CA ARG A 144 21.61 -4.23 -6.51
C ARG A 144 22.83 -3.32 -6.69
N LYS A 145 22.72 -2.07 -6.25
CA LYS A 145 23.80 -1.07 -6.19
C LYS A 145 24.00 -0.66 -4.73
N ASP A 146 25.13 -0.11 -4.36
CA ASP A 146 25.49 0.31 -3.01
C ASP A 146 24.42 1.20 -2.33
N LEU A 147 24.00 1.06 -1.17
CA LEU A 147 23.97 -0.10 -0.27
C LEU A 147 23.06 -1.19 -0.83
N ARG A 148 23.54 -2.42 -1.04
CA ARG A 148 22.72 -3.52 -1.55
C ARG A 148 21.86 -4.06 -0.44
N TYR A 149 20.57 -4.28 -0.75
CA TYR A 149 19.64 -4.87 0.20
C TYR A 149 18.55 -5.67 -0.50
N THR A 150 17.95 -6.53 0.28
CA THR A 150 16.71 -7.23 -0.08
C THR A 150 15.76 -7.12 1.10
N THR A 151 14.54 -6.72 0.81
CA THR A 151 13.46 -6.62 1.79
C THR A 151 12.38 -7.62 1.42
N TYR A 152 11.93 -8.39 2.40
CA TYR A 152 10.86 -9.36 2.27
C TYR A 152 9.69 -8.93 3.14
N ARG A 153 8.50 -8.87 2.55
CA ARG A 153 7.25 -8.60 3.25
C ARG A 153 6.25 -9.71 2.99
N GLN A 154 5.54 -10.10 4.02
CA GLN A 154 4.44 -11.06 3.97
C GLN A 154 3.25 -10.48 4.70
N GLU A 155 2.08 -10.61 4.11
CA GLU A 155 0.79 -10.22 4.67
C GLU A 155 -0.13 -11.43 4.59
N ALA A 156 -0.84 -11.74 5.67
CA ALA A 156 -1.83 -12.81 5.72
C ALA A 156 -3.09 -12.26 6.40
N ASN A 157 -4.23 -12.40 5.74
CA ASN A 157 -5.54 -11.98 6.20
C ASN A 157 -6.49 -13.17 6.31
N VAL A 158 -7.34 -13.17 7.34
CA VAL A 158 -8.41 -14.15 7.52
C VAL A 158 -9.65 -13.43 8.03
N GLU A 159 -10.77 -13.59 7.32
CA GLU A 159 -12.03 -12.89 7.59
C GLU A 159 -13.21 -13.88 7.60
N PRO A 160 -13.50 -14.56 8.73
CA PRO A 160 -14.75 -15.26 8.90
C PRO A 160 -15.89 -14.26 9.12
N ALA A 161 -17.02 -14.49 8.45
CA ALA A 161 -18.19 -13.64 8.54
C ALA A 161 -19.47 -14.46 8.49
N ILE A 162 -20.55 -13.85 8.96
CA ILE A 162 -21.90 -14.38 8.85
C ILE A 162 -22.84 -13.25 8.42
N ARG A 163 -23.66 -13.52 7.43
CA ARG A 163 -24.68 -12.60 6.94
C ARG A 163 -26.07 -13.19 7.12
N TYR A 164 -27.01 -12.36 7.50
CA TYR A 164 -28.44 -12.66 7.54
C TYR A 164 -29.18 -11.82 6.51
N ASP A 165 -29.97 -12.46 5.64
CA ASP A 165 -30.78 -11.81 4.62
C ASP A 165 -32.27 -12.03 4.94
N GLY A 166 -32.88 -11.02 5.55
CA GLY A 166 -34.34 -10.98 5.82
C GLY A 166 -35.10 -10.24 4.72
N ASP A 167 -36.43 -10.25 4.81
CA ASP A 167 -37.27 -9.61 3.79
C ASP A 167 -37.25 -8.07 3.88
N LEU A 168 -37.05 -7.53 5.07
CA LEU A 168 -37.04 -6.08 5.33
C LEU A 168 -35.63 -5.53 5.62
N PHE A 169 -34.78 -6.35 6.20
CA PHE A 169 -33.44 -5.95 6.59
C PHE A 169 -32.45 -7.09 6.37
N HIS A 170 -31.21 -6.72 6.18
CA HIS A 170 -30.07 -7.62 6.22
C HIS A 170 -29.00 -7.09 7.18
N PHE A 171 -28.26 -8.00 7.79
CA PHE A 171 -27.12 -7.63 8.58
C PHE A 171 -25.97 -8.62 8.41
N GLY A 172 -24.74 -8.14 8.56
CA GLY A 172 -23.54 -8.95 8.50
C GLY A 172 -22.62 -8.63 9.67
N LEU A 173 -21.94 -9.65 10.16
CA LEU A 173 -20.89 -9.52 11.17
C LEU A 173 -19.68 -10.32 10.70
N GLY A 174 -18.50 -9.67 10.68
CA GLY A 174 -17.23 -10.29 10.34
C GLY A 174 -16.18 -10.02 11.41
N TYR A 175 -15.27 -10.96 11.58
CA TYR A 175 -14.03 -10.77 12.34
C TYR A 175 -12.88 -10.61 11.37
N LEU A 176 -11.99 -9.68 11.64
CA LEU A 176 -10.87 -9.32 10.78
C LEU A 176 -9.57 -9.65 11.51
N PHE A 177 -8.78 -10.52 10.93
CA PHE A 177 -7.43 -10.81 11.40
C PHE A 177 -6.43 -10.53 10.29
N GLU A 178 -5.36 -9.80 10.60
CA GLU A 178 -4.27 -9.55 9.67
C GLU A 178 -2.93 -9.68 10.40
N LYS A 179 -1.96 -10.28 9.74
CA LYS A 179 -0.58 -10.31 10.17
C LYS A 179 0.34 -9.88 9.05
N THR A 180 1.13 -8.85 9.30
CA THR A 180 2.19 -8.37 8.42
C THR A 180 3.54 -8.62 9.05
N SER A 181 4.49 -9.09 8.27
CA SER A 181 5.90 -9.23 8.66
C SER A 181 6.79 -8.71 7.54
N GLU A 182 7.75 -7.88 7.89
CA GLU A 182 8.71 -7.33 6.95
C GLU A 182 10.10 -7.28 7.58
N PHE A 183 11.14 -7.58 6.82
CA PHE A 183 12.51 -7.42 7.28
C PHE A 183 13.44 -6.98 6.15
N VAL A 184 14.41 -6.15 6.49
CA VAL A 184 15.44 -5.63 5.58
C VAL A 184 16.74 -6.37 5.85
N GLN A 185 17.30 -6.97 4.80
CA GLN A 185 18.63 -7.58 4.83
C GLN A 185 19.54 -6.80 3.90
N ALA A 186 20.52 -6.10 4.45
CA ALA A 186 21.48 -5.34 3.67
C ALA A 186 22.88 -5.95 3.78
N GLU A 187 23.64 -5.82 2.72
CA GLU A 187 25.03 -6.29 2.62
C GLU A 187 25.90 -5.22 2.00
N GLN A 188 27.03 -4.96 2.64
CA GLN A 188 28.10 -4.18 2.04
C GLN A 188 28.93 -5.09 1.12
N ILE A 189 29.12 -4.68 -0.13
CA ILE A 189 29.97 -5.39 -1.08
C ILE A 189 30.96 -4.42 -1.69
N GLY A 190 32.26 -4.65 -1.43
CA GLY A 190 33.37 -3.92 -2.02
C GLY A 190 33.88 -2.74 -1.18
N SER A 191 34.88 -2.04 -1.70
CA SER A 191 35.41 -0.79 -1.14
C SER A 191 34.52 0.37 -1.57
N ALA A 192 33.39 0.51 -0.92
CA ALA A 192 32.47 1.59 -1.20
C ALA A 192 32.96 2.92 -0.59
N THR A 193 32.53 4.04 -1.14
CA THR A 193 32.69 5.34 -0.53
C THR A 193 31.93 5.42 0.79
N ALA A 194 32.34 6.29 1.70
CA ALA A 194 31.71 6.41 3.03
C ALA A 194 30.20 6.52 2.96
N ASP A 195 29.65 7.19 1.95
CA ASP A 195 28.21 7.42 1.78
C ASP A 195 27.42 6.15 1.47
N SER A 196 28.04 5.09 0.99
CA SER A 196 27.36 3.85 0.63
C SER A 196 27.11 2.90 1.81
N TYR A 197 27.60 3.23 2.99
CA TYR A 197 27.43 2.44 4.22
C TYR A 197 26.38 3.02 5.15
N TYR A 198 25.94 4.22 4.89
CA TYR A 198 25.04 4.92 5.80
C TYR A 198 23.60 4.72 5.36
N ALA A 199 22.78 4.36 6.33
CA ALA A 199 21.33 4.46 6.26
C ALA A 199 20.85 5.39 7.37
N PHE A 200 19.68 5.95 7.22
CA PHE A 200 19.07 6.81 8.23
C PHE A 200 17.83 6.12 8.79
N LEU A 201 17.82 5.89 10.10
CA LEU A 201 16.64 5.42 10.79
C LEU A 201 15.75 6.63 11.06
N ASP A 202 14.75 6.82 10.22
CA ASP A 202 13.73 7.85 10.33
C ASP A 202 12.70 7.41 11.39
N LYS A 203 12.56 8.22 12.42
CA LYS A 203 11.61 8.03 13.51
C LYS A 203 10.33 8.84 13.30
N GLY A 204 10.16 9.36 12.10
CA GLY A 204 9.06 10.20 11.63
C GLY A 204 9.53 11.61 11.26
N MET A 205 8.90 12.22 10.23
CA MET A 205 9.17 13.60 9.74
C MET A 205 10.67 13.89 9.50
N ARG A 206 11.43 12.89 9.04
CA ARG A 206 12.89 13.00 8.82
C ARG A 206 13.71 13.28 10.08
N PHE A 207 13.13 12.99 11.24
CA PHE A 207 13.85 13.02 12.51
C PHE A 207 14.34 11.62 12.87
N GLY A 208 15.64 11.47 13.21
CA GLY A 208 16.16 10.15 13.51
C GLY A 208 17.66 10.11 13.72
N THR A 209 18.26 8.97 13.40
CA THR A 209 19.69 8.71 13.64
C THR A 209 20.34 8.01 12.45
N MET A 210 21.58 8.40 12.15
CA MET A 210 22.40 7.68 11.18
C MET A 210 22.73 6.29 11.69
N GLN A 211 22.63 5.32 10.81
CA GLN A 211 23.03 3.95 11.02
C GLN A 211 24.19 3.61 10.10
N VAL A 212 25.21 2.98 10.64
CA VAL A 212 26.30 2.43 9.85
C VAL A 212 25.97 0.97 9.58
N TRP A 213 25.84 0.61 8.30
CA TRP A 213 25.66 -0.79 7.90
C TRP A 213 27.04 -1.38 7.56
N ASN A 214 27.69 -1.95 8.53
CA ASN A 214 28.91 -2.72 8.36
C ASN A 214 28.55 -4.19 8.19
N GLY A 215 29.32 -5.07 7.68
CA GLY A 215 28.99 -6.46 7.39
C GLY A 215 28.21 -7.25 8.47
N SER A 216 28.00 -6.67 9.66
CA SER A 216 27.19 -7.20 10.77
C SER A 216 25.79 -6.60 10.85
N GLY A 217 25.42 -5.66 10.00
CA GLY A 217 24.16 -4.95 10.03
C GLY A 217 24.23 -3.57 10.66
N THR A 218 23.09 -3.03 11.11
CA THR A 218 23.01 -1.76 11.84
C THR A 218 23.40 -1.94 13.31
N HIS A 219 23.57 -0.84 14.06
CA HIS A 219 23.74 -0.96 15.52
C HIS A 219 22.52 -1.59 16.22
N LEU A 220 21.35 -1.59 15.60
CA LEU A 220 20.19 -2.35 16.06
C LEU A 220 20.49 -3.85 16.03
N ALA A 221 21.18 -4.34 15.00
CA ALA A 221 21.65 -5.73 14.94
C ALA A 221 22.70 -6.04 16.01
N GLU A 222 23.59 -5.12 16.32
CA GLU A 222 24.56 -5.25 17.43
C GLU A 222 23.89 -5.44 18.79
N SER A 223 22.65 -4.97 18.92
CA SER A 223 21.83 -5.20 20.13
C SER A 223 21.08 -6.54 20.13
N GLY A 224 21.34 -7.42 19.17
CA GLY A 224 20.74 -8.74 19.06
C GLY A 224 19.52 -8.81 18.15
N VAL A 225 19.10 -7.70 17.54
CA VAL A 225 18.03 -7.69 16.53
C VAL A 225 18.66 -7.81 15.14
N ASP A 226 18.60 -9.00 14.57
CA ASP A 226 19.07 -9.25 13.22
C ASP A 226 18.02 -8.82 12.18
N ARG A 227 18.48 -8.30 11.03
CA ARG A 227 17.66 -8.02 9.85
C ARG A 227 16.54 -7.00 10.02
N LEU A 228 16.57 -6.18 11.06
CA LEU A 228 15.55 -5.17 11.35
C LEU A 228 14.12 -5.68 11.10
N PRO A 229 13.65 -6.70 11.83
CA PRO A 229 12.33 -7.26 11.63
C PRO A 229 11.24 -6.31 12.11
N VAL A 230 10.21 -6.12 11.28
CA VAL A 230 8.99 -5.39 11.61
C VAL A 230 7.84 -6.37 11.56
N GLN A 231 6.98 -6.34 12.55
CA GLN A 231 5.77 -7.16 12.62
C GLN A 231 4.58 -6.30 13.05
N GLU A 232 3.45 -6.53 12.41
CA GLU A 232 2.19 -5.91 12.81
C GLU A 232 1.09 -6.98 12.80
N ILE A 233 0.31 -7.02 13.87
CA ILE A 233 -0.86 -7.89 13.99
C ILE A 233 -2.06 -6.98 14.21
N SER A 234 -3.12 -7.19 13.43
CA SER A 234 -4.38 -6.50 13.64
C SER A 234 -5.54 -7.46 13.95
N HIS A 235 -6.45 -6.96 14.76
CA HIS A 235 -7.72 -7.57 15.07
C HIS A 235 -8.82 -6.55 14.87
N GLY A 236 -9.93 -6.97 14.30
CA GLY A 236 -11.02 -6.06 14.03
C GLY A 236 -12.37 -6.75 13.88
N ALA A 237 -13.38 -5.94 13.72
CA ALA A 237 -14.73 -6.38 13.41
C ALA A 237 -15.33 -5.51 12.31
N ASN A 238 -16.15 -6.14 11.49
CA ASN A 238 -16.95 -5.50 10.45
C ASN A 238 -18.42 -5.74 10.77
N LEU A 239 -19.24 -4.68 10.72
CA LEU A 239 -20.68 -4.73 10.88
C LEU A 239 -21.33 -4.13 9.63
N MET A 240 -22.29 -4.81 9.05
CA MET A 240 -23.11 -4.34 7.94
C MET A 240 -24.59 -4.38 8.35
N LEU A 241 -25.31 -3.33 8.04
CA LEU A 241 -26.75 -3.20 8.31
C LEU A 241 -27.41 -2.61 7.06
N GLY A 242 -28.43 -3.29 6.54
CA GLY A 242 -29.20 -2.80 5.40
C GLY A 242 -30.68 -2.79 5.69
N LEU A 243 -31.36 -1.73 5.26
CA LEU A 243 -32.81 -1.53 5.36
C LEU A 243 -33.35 -0.97 4.04
N GLY A 244 -34.00 -1.81 3.28
CA GLY A 244 -34.48 -1.44 1.94
C GLY A 244 -33.33 -0.93 1.05
N PRO A 245 -33.41 0.30 0.53
CA PRO A 245 -32.38 0.86 -0.35
C PRO A 245 -31.14 1.42 0.39
N VAL A 246 -31.13 1.40 1.71
CA VAL A 246 -30.04 1.98 2.52
C VAL A 246 -29.21 0.88 3.14
N GLU A 247 -27.89 0.99 3.02
CA GLU A 247 -26.92 0.12 3.67
C GLU A 247 -25.89 0.96 4.44
N ALA A 248 -25.60 0.56 5.66
CA ALA A 248 -24.55 1.12 6.50
C ALA A 248 -23.52 0.04 6.81
N GLN A 249 -22.25 0.36 6.69
CA GLN A 249 -21.16 -0.51 7.08
C GLN A 249 -20.22 0.20 8.03
N GLY A 250 -19.76 -0.48 9.06
CA GLY A 250 -18.78 0.00 10.02
C GLY A 250 -17.69 -1.02 10.24
N THR A 251 -16.43 -0.58 10.20
CA THR A 251 -15.26 -1.42 10.47
C THR A 251 -14.42 -0.77 11.55
N TYR A 252 -14.02 -1.56 12.53
CA TYR A 252 -13.02 -1.18 13.51
C TYR A 252 -11.86 -2.14 13.48
N ARG A 253 -10.62 -1.62 13.46
CA ARG A 253 -9.38 -2.40 13.55
C ARG A 253 -8.45 -1.82 14.59
N TYR A 254 -7.89 -2.68 15.42
CA TYR A 254 -6.76 -2.39 16.30
C TYR A 254 -5.52 -3.07 15.74
N TYR A 255 -4.47 -2.29 15.57
CA TYR A 255 -3.16 -2.75 15.11
C TYR A 255 -2.16 -2.69 16.26
N ASN A 256 -1.31 -3.69 16.35
CA ASN A 256 -0.18 -3.72 17.28
C ASN A 256 1.08 -4.05 16.48
N GLY A 257 1.83 -3.01 16.15
CA GLY A 257 3.08 -3.10 15.41
C GLY A 257 4.29 -3.02 16.33
N ILE A 258 5.34 -3.75 15.97
CA ILE A 258 6.65 -3.74 16.65
C ILE A 258 7.78 -3.75 15.63
N VAL A 259 8.90 -3.12 15.99
CA VAL A 259 10.20 -3.33 15.37
C VAL A 259 11.10 -4.03 16.36
N GLY A 260 11.67 -5.14 15.96
CA GLY A 260 12.46 -6.01 16.80
C GLY A 260 11.81 -7.36 17.04
N GLU A 261 12.39 -8.13 17.95
CA GLU A 261 11.94 -9.47 18.33
C GLU A 261 11.43 -9.49 19.77
N LYS A 262 10.78 -10.58 20.16
CA LYS A 262 10.35 -10.78 21.55
C LYS A 262 11.56 -10.72 22.50
N GLY A 263 11.56 -9.77 23.42
CA GLY A 263 12.66 -9.48 24.34
C GLY A 263 13.64 -8.41 23.85
N TYR A 264 13.56 -7.98 22.58
CA TYR A 264 14.34 -6.92 21.97
C TYR A 264 13.47 -6.02 21.09
N THR A 265 12.41 -5.47 21.67
CA THR A 265 11.52 -4.54 20.95
C THR A 265 12.06 -3.14 21.04
N TRP A 266 12.43 -2.55 19.90
CA TRP A 266 12.93 -1.17 19.80
C TRP A 266 11.79 -0.17 19.73
N PHE A 267 10.80 -0.46 18.90
CA PHE A 267 9.64 0.40 18.69
C PHE A 267 8.36 -0.41 18.78
N ARG A 268 7.34 0.23 19.34
CA ARG A 268 5.96 -0.26 19.31
C ARG A 268 5.09 0.83 18.74
N PHE A 269 4.15 0.46 17.86
CA PHE A 269 3.25 1.40 17.20
C PHE A 269 1.80 0.88 17.17
N PRO A 270 1.12 0.89 18.32
CA PRO A 270 -0.31 0.61 18.34
C PRO A 270 -1.07 1.68 17.56
N SER A 271 -2.09 1.25 16.82
CA SER A 271 -3.00 2.16 16.14
C SER A 271 -4.44 1.64 16.13
N HIS A 272 -5.37 2.58 16.00
CA HIS A 272 -6.78 2.32 15.85
C HIS A 272 -7.25 2.86 14.51
N LYS A 273 -8.09 2.11 13.80
CA LYS A 273 -8.72 2.55 12.57
C LYS A 273 -10.22 2.30 12.65
N ILE A 274 -11.01 3.30 12.26
CA ILE A 274 -12.46 3.23 12.12
C ILE A 274 -12.80 3.62 10.69
N GLU A 275 -13.63 2.84 10.04
CA GLU A 275 -14.17 3.15 8.71
C GLU A 275 -15.70 2.99 8.78
N VAL A 276 -16.41 3.96 8.24
CA VAL A 276 -17.87 3.97 8.18
C VAL A 276 -18.29 4.35 6.77
N SER A 277 -19.22 3.62 6.21
CA SER A 277 -19.86 3.98 4.95
C SER A 277 -21.37 3.90 5.07
N LEU A 278 -22.05 4.83 4.42
CA LEU A 278 -23.50 4.85 4.24
C LEU A 278 -23.78 4.88 2.75
N GLN A 279 -24.55 3.93 2.27
CA GLN A 279 -24.93 3.81 0.87
C GLN A 279 -26.46 3.91 0.73
N TRP A 280 -26.91 4.63 -0.28
CA TRP A 280 -28.30 4.67 -0.74
C TRP A 280 -28.35 4.29 -2.21
N THR A 281 -29.14 3.27 -2.54
CA THR A 281 -29.34 2.78 -3.91
C THR A 281 -30.74 3.13 -4.38
N HIS A 282 -30.85 3.76 -5.54
CA HIS A 282 -32.11 4.18 -6.13
C HIS A 282 -32.18 3.79 -7.61
N ASN A 283 -33.18 2.97 -7.96
CA ASN A 283 -33.43 2.54 -9.32
C ASN A 283 -34.45 3.47 -9.98
N THR A 284 -34.11 3.96 -11.17
CA THR A 284 -34.97 4.78 -12.04
C THR A 284 -35.19 4.05 -13.36
N GLY A 285 -36.13 4.50 -14.20
CA GLY A 285 -36.29 3.95 -15.54
C GLY A 285 -35.12 4.25 -16.50
N ALA A 286 -34.11 5.00 -16.07
CA ALA A 286 -32.90 5.27 -16.83
C ALA A 286 -31.69 4.44 -16.39
N GLY A 287 -31.75 3.89 -15.18
CA GLY A 287 -30.67 3.11 -14.58
C GLY A 287 -30.64 3.20 -13.05
N GLU A 288 -29.56 2.69 -12.48
CA GLU A 288 -29.32 2.66 -11.05
C GLU A 288 -28.43 3.82 -10.60
N HIS A 289 -28.83 4.48 -9.52
CA HIS A 289 -28.05 5.49 -8.83
C HIS A 289 -27.60 4.97 -7.48
N ILE A 290 -26.32 5.12 -7.15
CA ILE A 290 -25.74 4.79 -5.85
C ILE A 290 -25.09 6.04 -5.29
N VAL A 291 -25.54 6.50 -4.13
CA VAL A 291 -24.92 7.59 -3.38
C VAL A 291 -24.27 7.01 -2.14
N ARG A 292 -22.98 7.31 -1.91
CA ARG A 292 -22.24 6.89 -0.72
C ARG A 292 -21.67 8.08 0.02
N ALA A 293 -21.64 7.96 1.32
CA ALA A 293 -20.88 8.83 2.20
C ALA A 293 -19.88 7.95 2.97
N GLU A 294 -18.61 8.28 2.91
CA GLU A 294 -17.54 7.49 3.51
C GLU A 294 -16.79 8.35 4.53
N TYR A 295 -16.36 7.71 5.62
CA TYR A 295 -15.52 8.30 6.64
C TYR A 295 -14.49 7.27 7.09
N SER A 296 -13.23 7.68 7.17
CA SER A 296 -12.13 6.91 7.74
C SER A 296 -11.37 7.75 8.75
N TRP A 297 -11.03 7.15 9.87
CA TRP A 297 -10.22 7.76 10.91
C TRP A 297 -9.16 6.76 11.38
N LYS A 298 -7.91 7.21 11.51
CA LYS A 298 -6.80 6.42 12.02
C LYS A 298 -5.98 7.25 12.99
N ASP A 299 -5.70 6.68 14.16
CA ASP A 299 -4.82 7.25 15.18
C ASP A 299 -3.71 6.25 15.50
N ARG A 300 -2.46 6.70 15.42
CA ARG A 300 -1.27 5.89 15.67
C ARG A 300 -0.34 6.59 16.64
N LYS A 301 0.21 5.83 17.58
CA LYS A 301 1.25 6.30 18.50
C LYS A 301 2.46 5.40 18.38
N THR A 302 3.65 5.98 18.38
CA THR A 302 4.90 5.22 18.32
C THR A 302 5.70 5.45 19.59
N PHE A 303 6.12 4.35 20.19
CA PHE A 303 6.91 4.30 21.41
C PHE A 303 8.29 3.75 21.08
N GLU A 304 9.32 4.45 21.53
CA GLU A 304 10.69 3.95 21.53
C GLU A 304 11.01 3.35 22.90
N THR A 305 11.57 2.14 22.90
CA THR A 305 12.01 1.48 24.13
C THR A 305 13.39 1.98 24.51
N VAL A 306 13.55 2.42 25.74
CA VAL A 306 14.83 2.79 26.31
C VAL A 306 15.51 1.53 26.79
N LEU A 307 16.49 1.05 26.02
CA LEU A 307 17.26 -0.16 26.28
C LEU A 307 18.71 0.21 26.59
N ASP A 308 19.30 -0.50 27.53
CA ASP A 308 20.74 -0.52 27.74
C ASP A 308 21.22 -1.97 27.92
N ARG A 309 22.53 -2.17 27.83
CA ARG A 309 23.17 -3.45 28.05
C ARG A 309 23.94 -3.44 29.34
N GLU A 310 23.54 -4.29 30.26
CA GLU A 310 24.25 -4.47 31.53
C GLU A 310 24.93 -5.83 31.59
N THR A 311 26.14 -5.86 32.15
CA THR A 311 26.90 -7.10 32.29
C THR A 311 26.85 -7.58 33.75
N TYR A 312 26.23 -8.73 33.95
CA TYR A 312 26.14 -9.41 35.24
C TYR A 312 26.89 -10.74 35.18
N GLY A 313 27.94 -10.87 35.99
CA GLY A 313 28.69 -12.14 36.04
C GLY A 313 29.33 -12.60 34.73
N GLY A 314 29.68 -11.63 33.86
CA GLY A 314 30.26 -11.92 32.53
C GLY A 314 29.21 -12.18 31.43
N VAL A 315 27.92 -12.13 31.75
CA VAL A 315 26.82 -12.25 30.78
C VAL A 315 26.20 -10.88 30.55
N THR A 316 26.19 -10.42 29.29
CA THR A 316 25.55 -9.18 28.91
C THR A 316 24.08 -9.44 28.58
N VAL A 317 23.20 -8.74 29.28
CA VAL A 317 21.74 -8.85 29.09
C VAL A 317 21.14 -7.48 28.78
N PRO A 318 20.10 -7.41 27.95
CA PRO A 318 19.37 -6.17 27.71
C PRO A 318 18.53 -5.82 28.93
N VAL A 319 18.59 -4.58 29.34
CA VAL A 319 17.75 -4.03 30.42
C VAL A 319 16.85 -2.96 29.86
N ILE A 320 15.54 -3.10 30.06
CA ILE A 320 14.53 -2.14 29.63
C ILE A 320 14.26 -1.16 30.77
N TYR A 321 14.56 0.11 30.57
CA TYR A 321 14.32 1.17 31.54
C TYR A 321 12.95 1.84 31.39
N GLY A 322 12.28 1.63 30.26
CA GLY A 322 10.97 2.20 29.97
C GLY A 322 10.73 2.39 28.47
N SER A 323 9.75 3.21 28.16
CA SER A 323 9.46 3.59 26.78
C SER A 323 8.96 5.04 26.70
N ASN A 324 9.36 5.76 25.66
CA ASN A 324 8.95 7.13 25.38
C ASN A 324 8.06 7.19 24.15
N ILE A 325 7.03 8.04 24.18
CA ILE A 325 6.27 8.38 22.97
C ILE A 325 7.14 9.30 22.13
N ILE A 326 7.45 8.88 20.91
CA ILE A 326 8.28 9.66 20.00
C ILE A 326 7.50 10.25 18.83
N TYR A 327 6.36 9.64 18.47
CA TYR A 327 5.61 10.01 17.29
C TYR A 327 4.12 9.73 17.49
N GLY A 328 3.26 10.62 17.00
CA GLY A 328 1.83 10.43 16.90
C GLY A 328 1.32 10.94 15.57
N SER A 329 0.45 10.18 14.90
CA SER A 329 -0.24 10.63 13.70
C SER A 329 -1.73 10.38 13.80
N ARG A 330 -2.49 11.31 13.23
CA ARG A 330 -3.93 11.20 13.04
C ARG A 330 -4.24 11.49 11.58
N GLU A 331 -4.98 10.60 10.97
CA GLU A 331 -5.42 10.70 9.59
C GLU A 331 -6.94 10.60 9.59
N MET A 332 -7.60 11.49 8.85
CA MET A 332 -9.05 11.48 8.63
C MET A 332 -9.33 11.67 7.16
N GLU A 333 -10.25 10.91 6.64
CA GLU A 333 -10.73 11.03 5.27
C GLU A 333 -12.26 10.98 5.29
N ALA A 334 -12.90 11.89 4.58
CA ALA A 334 -14.35 11.91 4.45
C ALA A 334 -14.77 12.41 3.07
N GLY A 335 -15.87 11.87 2.57
CA GLY A 335 -16.45 12.42 1.35
C GLY A 335 -17.64 11.65 0.81
N PRO A 336 -18.49 12.35 0.02
CA PRO A 336 -19.55 11.73 -0.75
C PRO A 336 -19.02 11.21 -2.09
N SER A 337 -19.66 10.16 -2.59
CA SER A 337 -19.57 9.72 -3.98
C SER A 337 -20.95 9.45 -4.56
N TRP A 338 -21.06 9.63 -5.85
CA TRP A 338 -22.26 9.31 -6.63
C TRP A 338 -21.84 8.46 -7.82
N GLU A 339 -22.54 7.37 -8.03
CA GLU A 339 -22.37 6.46 -9.17
C GLU A 339 -23.72 6.30 -9.88
N PHE A 340 -23.67 6.29 -11.20
CA PHE A 340 -24.81 5.99 -12.04
C PHE A 340 -24.45 4.90 -13.04
N THR A 341 -25.28 3.88 -13.13
CA THR A 341 -25.16 2.81 -14.14
C THR A 341 -26.45 2.75 -14.95
N SER A 342 -26.37 3.05 -16.24
CA SER A 342 -27.49 3.04 -17.16
C SER A 342 -27.88 1.60 -17.53
N GLU A 343 -29.16 1.38 -17.83
CA GLU A 343 -29.64 0.12 -18.44
C GLU A 343 -28.91 -0.23 -19.75
N LYS A 344 -28.32 0.72 -20.44
CA LYS A 344 -27.51 0.52 -21.67
C LYS A 344 -26.04 0.18 -21.36
N GLY A 345 -25.67 0.03 -20.09
CA GLY A 345 -24.33 -0.39 -19.65
C GLY A 345 -23.28 0.75 -19.62
N TRP A 346 -23.63 2.02 -19.88
CA TRP A 346 -22.70 3.10 -19.60
C TRP A 346 -22.78 3.54 -18.14
N SER A 347 -21.65 3.97 -17.59
CA SER A 347 -21.57 4.39 -16.19
C SER A 347 -20.85 5.72 -16.04
N MET A 348 -21.21 6.43 -14.96
CA MET A 348 -20.54 7.66 -14.50
C MET A 348 -20.35 7.57 -12.99
N GLU A 349 -19.25 8.15 -12.51
CA GLU A 349 -18.96 8.30 -11.08
C GLU A 349 -18.44 9.71 -10.83
N ALA A 350 -18.84 10.29 -9.71
CA ALA A 350 -18.25 11.51 -9.17
C ALA A 350 -17.97 11.32 -7.69
N ARG A 351 -16.78 11.74 -7.23
CA ARG A 351 -16.34 11.61 -5.84
C ARG A 351 -15.68 12.90 -5.38
N LEU A 352 -16.06 13.35 -4.20
CA LEU A 352 -15.35 14.39 -3.45
C LEU A 352 -14.73 13.74 -2.21
N THR A 353 -13.47 14.01 -1.93
CA THR A 353 -12.78 13.52 -0.74
C THR A 353 -12.07 14.68 -0.06
N VAL A 354 -12.19 14.77 1.25
CA VAL A 354 -11.41 15.67 2.10
C VAL A 354 -10.55 14.82 3.01
N ASP A 355 -9.24 14.98 2.89
CA ASP A 355 -8.24 14.30 3.71
C ASP A 355 -7.64 15.29 4.70
N HIS A 356 -7.59 14.94 5.97
CA HIS A 356 -6.91 15.70 7.01
C HIS A 356 -5.86 14.84 7.69
N SER A 357 -4.65 15.35 7.80
CA SER A 357 -3.52 14.68 8.44
C SER A 357 -2.89 15.60 9.48
N ALA A 358 -2.66 15.07 10.67
CA ALA A 358 -1.95 15.73 11.74
C ALA A 358 -0.89 14.81 12.34
N THR A 359 0.35 15.27 12.37
CA THR A 359 1.51 14.52 12.84
C THR A 359 2.27 15.30 13.88
N ARG A 360 2.73 14.62 14.92
CA ARG A 360 3.50 15.22 16.00
C ARG A 360 4.64 14.32 16.42
N ILE A 361 5.84 14.91 16.54
CA ILE A 361 7.02 14.25 17.08
C ILE A 361 7.40 14.91 18.39
N THR A 362 7.65 14.07 19.41
CA THR A 362 8.06 14.50 20.74
C THR A 362 9.28 13.67 21.13
N LEU A 363 10.48 14.07 20.74
CA LEU A 363 11.67 13.27 20.98
C LEU A 363 12.38 13.63 22.27
N MET A 364 12.90 14.78 22.38
CA MET A 364 13.49 15.28 23.64
C MET A 364 13.18 16.75 23.74
N TYR A 365 12.79 17.19 24.93
CA TYR A 365 12.69 18.62 25.20
C TYR A 365 14.03 19.30 24.89
N PRO A 366 14.08 20.42 24.15
CA PRO A 366 12.92 21.25 23.72
C PRO A 366 12.37 20.93 22.32
N TYR A 367 12.70 19.81 21.69
CA TYR A 367 12.35 19.54 20.30
C TYR A 367 10.90 19.06 20.16
N LEU A 368 10.09 19.87 19.54
CA LEU A 368 8.72 19.57 19.18
C LEU A 368 8.52 19.89 17.71
N TYR A 369 8.20 18.86 16.92
CA TYR A 369 7.80 19.02 15.54
C TYR A 369 6.33 18.67 15.41
N TYR A 370 5.58 19.46 14.69
CA TYR A 370 4.23 19.10 14.28
C TYR A 370 3.98 19.52 12.85
N GLU A 371 3.10 18.81 12.21
CA GLU A 371 2.65 19.06 10.86
C GLU A 371 1.16 18.78 10.76
N GLU A 372 0.43 19.65 10.10
CA GLU A 372 -0.99 19.52 9.88
C GLU A 372 -1.34 20.02 8.47
N SER A 373 -2.10 19.23 7.73
CA SER A 373 -2.55 19.57 6.38
C SER A 373 -3.94 19.02 6.11
N THR A 374 -4.68 19.74 5.24
CA THR A 374 -5.99 19.31 4.78
C THR A 374 -6.02 19.43 3.25
N HIS A 375 -6.41 18.36 2.57
CA HIS A 375 -6.50 18.33 1.11
C HIS A 375 -7.92 18.05 0.66
N MET A 376 -8.28 18.61 -0.48
CA MET A 376 -9.52 18.31 -1.17
C MET A 376 -9.20 17.64 -2.50
N LYS A 377 -9.89 16.54 -2.80
CA LYS A 377 -9.79 15.81 -4.07
C LYS A 377 -11.15 15.70 -4.70
N LEU A 378 -11.24 16.02 -6.00
CA LEU A 378 -12.41 15.84 -6.81
C LEU A 378 -12.08 14.89 -7.96
N GLU A 379 -12.89 13.87 -8.15
CA GLU A 379 -12.74 12.91 -9.25
C GLU A 379 -14.07 12.72 -9.98
N ALA A 380 -13.99 12.54 -11.29
CA ALA A 380 -15.10 12.09 -12.12
C ALA A 380 -14.62 11.02 -13.08
N SER A 381 -15.42 9.98 -13.27
CA SER A 381 -15.12 8.91 -14.23
C SER A 381 -16.36 8.57 -15.05
N SER A 382 -16.14 8.03 -16.25
CA SER A 382 -17.19 7.51 -17.13
C SER A 382 -16.68 6.32 -17.92
N SER A 383 -17.57 5.36 -18.18
CA SER A 383 -17.32 4.21 -19.04
C SER A 383 -18.50 4.04 -20.00
N VAL A 384 -18.20 3.92 -21.30
CA VAL A 384 -19.22 3.83 -22.36
C VAL A 384 -18.94 2.63 -23.26
N PRO A 385 -19.83 1.63 -23.31
CA PRO A 385 -19.74 0.53 -24.26
C PRO A 385 -20.21 1.00 -25.66
N LEU A 386 -19.36 0.75 -26.64
CA LEU A 386 -19.57 1.09 -28.04
C LEU A 386 -19.42 -0.19 -28.91
N GLY A 387 -20.41 -1.06 -28.85
CA GLY A 387 -20.36 -2.36 -29.51
C GLY A 387 -19.31 -3.28 -28.87
N ARG A 388 -18.18 -3.51 -29.56
CA ARG A 388 -17.06 -4.32 -29.05
C ARG A 388 -16.01 -3.50 -28.33
N PHE A 389 -16.17 -2.19 -28.30
CA PHE A 389 -15.28 -1.29 -27.61
C PHE A 389 -15.89 -0.83 -26.27
N ILE A 390 -15.06 -0.65 -25.29
CA ILE A 390 -15.41 0.10 -24.06
C ILE A 390 -14.42 1.25 -23.98
N LEU A 391 -14.95 2.47 -24.01
CA LEU A 391 -14.17 3.69 -23.81
C LEU A 391 -14.34 4.12 -22.35
N SER A 392 -13.24 4.35 -21.64
CA SER A 392 -13.24 4.85 -20.25
C SER A 392 -12.42 6.13 -20.15
N ALA A 393 -12.90 7.04 -19.32
CA ALA A 393 -12.20 8.28 -18.99
C ALA A 393 -12.34 8.56 -17.49
N ARG A 394 -11.27 9.04 -16.87
CA ARG A 394 -11.26 9.56 -15.50
C ARG A 394 -10.49 10.87 -15.48
N LEU A 395 -11.02 11.85 -14.77
CA LEU A 395 -10.40 13.15 -14.53
C LEU A 395 -10.47 13.43 -13.04
N GLY A 396 -9.40 13.96 -12.47
CA GLY A 396 -9.40 14.41 -11.09
C GLY A 396 -8.51 15.62 -10.87
N ALA A 397 -8.74 16.28 -9.75
CA ALA A 397 -7.96 17.40 -9.27
C ALA A 397 -7.81 17.31 -7.75
N SER A 398 -6.70 17.78 -7.22
CA SER A 398 -6.51 17.97 -5.78
C SER A 398 -5.78 19.27 -5.50
N ASP A 399 -6.05 19.79 -4.31
CA ASP A 399 -5.40 20.99 -3.80
C ASP A 399 -5.35 20.96 -2.28
N LEU A 400 -4.38 21.67 -1.71
CA LEU A 400 -4.28 21.93 -0.27
C LEU A 400 -5.34 22.98 0.12
N LEU A 401 -6.12 22.70 1.15
CA LEU A 401 -7.08 23.65 1.73
C LEU A 401 -6.39 24.49 2.80
N GLY A 402 -6.05 25.71 2.47
CA GLY A 402 -5.25 26.60 3.32
C GLY A 402 -3.75 26.35 3.17
N ASP A 403 -3.02 26.55 4.24
CA ASP A 403 -1.58 26.34 4.29
C ASP A 403 -1.25 25.11 5.14
N ARG A 404 -0.19 24.39 4.77
CA ARG A 404 0.38 23.37 5.63
C ARG A 404 0.95 24.05 6.87
N SER A 405 0.42 23.73 8.02
CA SER A 405 0.94 24.20 9.30
C SER A 405 2.06 23.29 9.76
N HIS A 406 3.23 23.81 10.04
CA HIS A 406 4.33 23.05 10.60
C HIS A 406 5.13 23.90 11.60
N SER A 407 5.77 23.25 12.55
CA SER A 407 6.76 23.84 13.45
C SER A 407 7.96 22.91 13.55
N VAL A 408 9.13 23.48 13.29
CA VAL A 408 10.43 22.82 13.43
C VAL A 408 11.26 23.75 14.31
N GLU A 409 11.45 23.39 15.58
CA GLU A 409 12.12 24.27 16.54
C GLU A 409 13.64 24.29 16.37
N LYS A 410 14.24 23.38 15.58
CA LYS A 410 15.69 23.33 15.35
C LYS A 410 16.05 22.85 13.96
N ASP A 411 17.10 23.47 13.43
CA ASP A 411 17.71 23.05 12.18
C ASP A 411 18.27 21.62 12.30
N GLU A 412 17.73 20.70 11.49
CA GLU A 412 18.11 19.28 11.47
C GLU A 412 19.57 19.04 11.07
N THR A 413 20.19 20.00 10.39
CA THR A 413 21.58 19.93 9.97
C THR A 413 22.58 19.84 11.13
N ASN A 414 22.11 19.99 12.37
CA ASN A 414 22.96 20.04 13.55
C ASN A 414 22.90 18.78 14.43
N LEU A 415 22.60 17.60 13.83
CA LEU A 415 22.67 16.31 14.54
C LEU A 415 24.11 15.92 14.98
N GLY A 416 25.10 16.80 14.78
CA GLY A 416 26.50 16.57 15.20
C GLY A 416 27.23 15.53 14.34
N ILE A 417 26.63 15.07 13.25
CA ILE A 417 27.16 14.06 12.34
C ILE A 417 27.51 14.75 11.02
N THR A 418 28.80 14.96 10.79
CA THR A 418 29.32 15.65 9.60
C THR A 418 29.13 14.93 8.28
N SER A 419 28.61 13.70 8.30
CA SER A 419 28.38 12.84 7.12
C SER A 419 26.90 12.60 6.80
N VAL A 420 25.97 13.25 7.50
CA VAL A 420 24.55 13.21 7.11
C VAL A 420 24.42 13.99 5.81
N PRO A 421 23.82 13.40 4.76
CA PRO A 421 23.44 14.18 3.61
C PRO A 421 22.61 15.37 4.08
N THR A 422 23.01 16.55 3.69
CA THR A 422 22.34 17.84 3.99
C THR A 422 20.93 17.92 3.38
N HIS A 423 20.42 16.81 2.87
CA HIS A 423 19.28 16.72 1.97
C HIS A 423 18.00 16.12 2.62
N LEU A 424 18.01 15.80 3.91
CA LEU A 424 16.81 15.24 4.56
C LEU A 424 15.64 16.23 4.59
N LYS A 425 15.96 17.52 4.79
CA LYS A 425 14.97 18.58 4.69
C LYS A 425 14.41 18.69 3.26
N ASP A 426 15.28 18.65 2.25
CA ASP A 426 14.87 18.70 0.84
C ASP A 426 13.96 17.52 0.50
N TRP A 427 14.18 16.34 1.08
CA TRP A 427 13.30 15.19 0.89
C TRP A 427 11.94 15.38 1.54
N TRP A 428 11.90 15.94 2.73
CA TRP A 428 10.65 16.27 3.39
C TRP A 428 9.87 17.32 2.59
N ASP A 429 10.55 18.35 2.09
CA ASP A 429 9.97 19.38 1.22
C ASP A 429 9.39 18.73 -0.07
N MET A 430 10.11 17.80 -0.72
CA MET A 430 9.61 17.06 -1.89
C MET A 430 8.40 16.20 -1.56
N GLU A 431 8.40 15.49 -0.44
CA GLU A 431 7.30 14.62 -0.04
C GLU A 431 6.06 15.41 0.38
N SER A 432 6.25 16.56 0.99
CA SER A 432 5.15 17.48 1.27
C SER A 432 4.59 18.05 -0.02
N GLU A 433 5.45 18.50 -0.94
CA GLU A 433 5.03 19.10 -2.21
C GLU A 433 4.28 18.12 -3.11
N ILE A 434 4.62 16.81 -3.13
CA ILE A 434 3.90 15.81 -3.94
C ILE A 434 2.42 15.71 -3.58
N THR A 435 2.06 16.00 -2.33
CA THR A 435 0.69 16.01 -1.84
C THR A 435 0.04 17.38 -1.89
N ASP A 436 0.80 18.45 -1.64
CA ASP A 436 0.29 19.80 -1.46
C ASP A 436 0.16 20.58 -2.76
N ALA A 437 1.00 20.28 -3.76
CA ALA A 437 0.95 20.97 -5.02
C ALA A 437 -0.41 20.78 -5.70
N PRO A 438 -1.07 21.88 -6.12
CA PRO A 438 -2.28 21.78 -6.92
C PRO A 438 -2.02 20.89 -8.12
N GLN A 439 -2.83 19.87 -8.33
CA GLN A 439 -2.60 18.92 -9.42
C GLN A 439 -3.88 18.47 -10.09
N ILE A 440 -3.75 18.12 -11.36
CA ILE A 440 -4.77 17.45 -12.14
C ILE A 440 -4.23 16.12 -12.65
N TRP A 441 -5.08 15.12 -12.70
CA TRP A 441 -4.75 13.86 -13.33
C TRP A 441 -5.89 13.38 -14.22
N TRP A 442 -5.51 12.61 -15.23
CA TRP A 442 -6.46 11.99 -16.15
C TRP A 442 -6.04 10.58 -16.49
N ARG A 443 -7.01 9.76 -16.81
CA ARG A 443 -6.80 8.43 -17.38
C ARG A 443 -7.78 8.24 -18.52
N LEU A 444 -7.27 7.75 -19.66
CA LEU A 444 -8.06 7.33 -20.80
C LEU A 444 -7.82 5.84 -21.01
N GLY A 445 -8.86 5.07 -21.29
CA GLY A 445 -8.79 3.65 -21.52
C GLY A 445 -9.65 3.24 -22.72
N LEU A 446 -9.17 2.26 -23.46
CA LEU A 446 -9.88 1.64 -24.56
C LEU A 446 -9.72 0.13 -24.46
N ARG A 447 -10.82 -0.59 -24.32
CA ARG A 447 -10.86 -2.05 -24.35
C ARG A 447 -11.59 -2.49 -25.60
N TYR A 448 -11.01 -3.45 -26.35
CA TYR A 448 -11.61 -4.09 -27.50
C TYR A 448 -11.80 -5.58 -27.23
N THR A 449 -13.01 -6.08 -27.35
CA THR A 449 -13.34 -7.51 -27.16
C THR A 449 -13.50 -8.18 -28.53
N PHE A 450 -12.71 -9.23 -28.77
CA PHE A 450 -12.72 -9.98 -30.01
C PHE A 450 -14.00 -10.82 -30.15
N ALA A 451 -14.45 -11.01 -31.38
CA ALA A 451 -15.54 -11.95 -31.64
C ALA A 451 -15.01 -13.38 -31.61
N GLY A 452 -15.66 -14.25 -30.85
CA GLY A 452 -15.28 -15.67 -30.79
C GLY A 452 -16.03 -16.40 -29.70
N LYS A 453 -15.80 -17.71 -29.61
CA LYS A 453 -16.35 -18.52 -28.49
C LYS A 453 -15.68 -18.18 -27.15
N LEU A 454 -14.43 -17.70 -27.21
CA LEU A 454 -13.69 -17.21 -26.07
C LEU A 454 -13.52 -15.69 -26.23
N PRO A 455 -14.11 -14.87 -25.36
CA PRO A 455 -14.04 -13.42 -25.48
C PRO A 455 -12.67 -12.90 -25.01
N PHE A 456 -11.68 -13.02 -25.90
CA PHE A 456 -10.40 -12.34 -25.71
C PHE A 456 -10.59 -10.83 -25.81
N PHE A 457 -9.77 -10.09 -25.06
CA PHE A 457 -9.75 -8.64 -25.15
C PHE A 457 -8.32 -8.09 -25.20
N LEU A 458 -8.21 -6.91 -25.79
CA LEU A 458 -7.04 -6.05 -25.73
C LEU A 458 -7.45 -4.75 -25.08
N GLU A 459 -6.70 -4.30 -24.08
CA GLU A 459 -6.96 -3.04 -23.40
C GLU A 459 -5.69 -2.18 -23.41
N ALA A 460 -5.85 -0.91 -23.78
CA ALA A 460 -4.81 0.10 -23.69
C ALA A 460 -5.28 1.22 -22.78
N SER A 461 -4.42 1.71 -21.90
CA SER A 461 -4.73 2.90 -21.08
C SER A 461 -3.53 3.84 -20.97
N PHE A 462 -3.85 5.12 -20.85
CA PHE A 462 -2.90 6.20 -20.63
C PHE A 462 -3.36 7.04 -19.44
N LYS A 463 -2.44 7.26 -18.48
CA LYS A 463 -2.64 8.13 -17.31
C LYS A 463 -1.61 9.25 -17.35
N GLY A 464 -2.02 10.47 -17.08
CA GLY A 464 -1.14 11.61 -16.86
C GLY A 464 -1.46 12.30 -15.56
N THR A 465 -0.45 12.89 -14.93
CA THR A 465 -0.57 13.78 -13.77
C THR A 465 0.25 15.02 -14.04
N LYS A 466 -0.35 16.19 -13.85
CA LYS A 466 0.30 17.50 -13.96
C LYS A 466 0.09 18.26 -12.66
N ALA A 467 1.19 18.61 -12.02
CA ALA A 467 1.20 19.51 -10.86
C ALA A 467 1.54 20.95 -11.28
N PHE A 468 1.13 21.88 -10.46
CA PHE A 468 1.35 23.31 -10.62
C PHE A 468 2.09 23.85 -9.39
N LYS A 469 2.81 24.95 -9.53
CA LYS A 469 3.57 25.60 -8.44
C LYS A 469 4.58 24.65 -7.78
N VAL A 470 5.30 23.89 -8.58
CA VAL A 470 6.31 22.92 -8.11
C VAL A 470 7.65 23.66 -7.95
N GLU A 471 8.26 23.55 -6.76
CA GLU A 471 9.50 24.23 -6.39
C GLU A 471 10.61 23.24 -6.00
N HIS A 472 10.29 22.17 -5.29
CA HIS A 472 11.25 21.20 -4.73
C HIS A 472 11.36 19.92 -5.55
N LEU A 473 10.28 19.49 -6.19
CA LEU A 473 10.31 18.28 -7.01
C LEU A 473 11.06 18.49 -8.31
N PRO A 474 11.72 17.45 -8.87
CA PRO A 474 12.50 17.57 -10.11
C PRO A 474 11.69 18.03 -11.32
N GLY A 475 10.38 17.85 -11.29
CA GLY A 475 9.48 18.29 -12.34
C GLY A 475 8.02 18.17 -11.97
N SER A 476 7.15 18.58 -12.87
CA SER A 476 5.71 18.76 -12.60
C SER A 476 4.80 17.83 -13.40
N PHE A 477 5.37 16.82 -14.09
CA PHE A 477 4.59 15.91 -14.93
C PHE A 477 5.04 14.46 -14.76
N ARG A 478 4.07 13.54 -14.74
CA ARG A 478 4.26 12.09 -14.72
C ARG A 478 3.21 11.42 -15.59
N GLN A 479 3.63 10.40 -16.33
CA GLN A 479 2.72 9.64 -17.21
C GLN A 479 2.92 8.13 -17.06
N THR A 480 1.85 7.40 -17.38
CA THR A 480 1.84 5.94 -17.39
C THR A 480 1.07 5.44 -18.61
N SER A 481 1.67 4.53 -19.36
CA SER A 481 1.00 3.81 -20.45
C SER A 481 0.93 2.34 -20.09
N GLN A 482 -0.20 1.69 -20.33
CA GLN A 482 -0.41 0.28 -20.06
C GLN A 482 -1.05 -0.39 -21.26
N LEU A 483 -0.63 -1.61 -21.56
CA LEU A 483 -1.24 -2.51 -22.51
C LEU A 483 -1.53 -3.84 -21.82
N SER A 484 -2.76 -4.35 -21.99
CA SER A 484 -3.20 -5.61 -21.40
C SER A 484 -3.83 -6.50 -22.47
N PHE A 485 -3.57 -7.78 -22.38
CA PHE A 485 -4.25 -8.81 -23.15
C PHE A 485 -4.84 -9.84 -22.21
N GLY A 486 -6.09 -10.20 -22.40
CA GLY A 486 -6.76 -11.14 -21.52
C GLY A 486 -7.94 -11.81 -22.17
N TYR A 487 -8.59 -12.65 -21.39
CA TYR A 487 -9.85 -13.26 -21.78
C TYR A 487 -10.79 -13.38 -20.57
N SER A 488 -12.09 -13.25 -20.85
CA SER A 488 -13.15 -13.48 -19.89
C SER A 488 -13.82 -14.84 -20.19
N PHE A 489 -14.36 -15.51 -19.19
CA PHE A 489 -15.00 -16.83 -19.36
C PHE A 489 -16.18 -16.99 -18.41
#